data_4afe37a4ee79a6c82cb7a018e1024164
#
_entry.id   4afe37a4ee79a6c82cb7a018e1024164
#
_cell.length_a   1.000
_cell.length_b   1.000
_cell.length_c   1.000
_cell.angle_alpha   90.00
_cell.angle_beta   90.00
_cell.angle_gamma   90.00
#
_symmetry.space_group_name_H-M   'P 1'
#
loop_
_entity.id
_entity.type
_entity.pdbx_description
1 polymer ?
#
loop_
_entity_poly.entity_id
_entity_poly.type
_entity_poly.pdbx_seq_one_letter_code
_entity_poly.pdbx_strand_id
1 'polypeptide(L)'
;LIGVVGSGIMAERLSPDDVGLQLLQNALATGAVLVAIISIFGTISADFNPAVTVGAWLLGHRSGREVAPLVATQVVGACAGTVVANLMFDLPWVEFSHKARSGGHLWLAEVVATLGLLLVVFSLMRTGRRTPIPWVVGVYIGGAYYFTSSTSFANPAVTVARSLSDTFAGIEPSSAPMFIVMQIVGTGVAVGVLRFLFPVEAES
;
A
#
# COMPACT_ATOMS: atom_id res chain seq x y z
N LEU A 1 1.77 9.19 -1.22
CA LEU A 1 2.72 9.12 -0.10
C LEU A 1 2.73 10.36 0.79
N ILE A 2 2.37 11.54 0.30
CA ILE A 2 2.30 12.76 1.14
C ILE A 2 1.52 12.47 2.44
N GLY A 3 0.33 11.85 2.34
CA GLY A 3 -0.48 11.52 3.50
C GLY A 3 0.17 10.50 4.44
N VAL A 4 0.80 9.45 3.90
CA VAL A 4 1.41 8.36 4.70
C VAL A 4 2.67 8.84 5.43
N VAL A 5 3.60 9.45 4.70
CA VAL A 5 4.88 9.91 5.28
C VAL A 5 4.65 11.15 6.13
N GLY A 6 3.90 12.13 5.62
CA GLY A 6 3.62 13.36 6.37
C GLY A 6 2.87 13.12 7.69
N SER A 7 1.88 12.21 7.71
CA SER A 7 1.22 11.87 8.97
C SER A 7 2.13 11.09 9.92
N GLY A 8 3.07 10.30 9.41
CA GLY A 8 4.10 9.65 10.22
C GLY A 8 5.01 10.65 10.90
N ILE A 9 5.52 11.64 10.15
CA ILE A 9 6.35 12.73 10.70
C ILE A 9 5.57 13.53 11.75
N MET A 10 4.31 13.88 11.45
CA MET A 10 3.47 14.62 12.40
C MET A 10 3.23 13.81 13.68
N ALA A 11 2.99 12.51 13.55
CA ALA A 11 2.77 11.62 14.68
C ALA A 11 4.00 11.54 15.62
N GLU A 12 5.20 11.45 15.05
CA GLU A 12 6.45 11.52 15.83
C GLU A 12 6.59 12.84 16.60
N ARG A 13 6.26 13.98 15.93
CA ARG A 13 6.35 15.30 16.56
C ARG A 13 5.33 15.52 17.67
N LEU A 14 4.12 14.99 17.50
CA LEU A 14 3.02 15.19 18.47
C LEU A 14 3.06 14.20 19.61
N SER A 15 3.64 13.03 19.42
CA SER A 15 3.61 11.92 20.38
C SER A 15 4.98 11.23 20.47
N PRO A 16 6.07 11.96 20.78
CA PRO A 16 7.44 11.45 20.66
C PRO A 16 7.71 10.20 21.51
N ASP A 17 7.04 10.08 22.66
CA ASP A 17 7.25 9.01 23.63
C ASP A 17 6.18 7.90 23.56
N ASP A 18 5.23 7.97 22.63
CA ASP A 18 4.13 7.00 22.51
C ASP A 18 4.00 6.45 21.08
N VAL A 19 4.73 5.36 20.80
CA VAL A 19 4.73 4.67 19.51
C VAL A 19 3.34 4.13 19.15
N GLY A 20 2.53 3.75 20.16
CA GLY A 20 1.18 3.27 19.93
C GLY A 20 0.27 4.38 19.39
N LEU A 21 0.38 5.57 19.99
CA LEU A 21 -0.35 6.74 19.54
C LEU A 21 0.15 7.25 18.17
N GLN A 22 1.46 7.22 17.93
CA GLN A 22 2.03 7.51 16.59
C GLN A 22 1.41 6.59 15.53
N LEU A 23 1.34 5.29 15.81
CA LEU A 23 0.75 4.32 14.90
C LEU A 23 -0.75 4.62 14.66
N LEU A 24 -1.52 4.94 15.69
CA LEU A 24 -2.94 5.28 15.56
C LEU A 24 -3.15 6.50 14.66
N GLN A 25 -2.41 7.57 14.93
CA GLN A 25 -2.48 8.82 14.16
C GLN A 25 -2.14 8.57 12.68
N ASN A 26 -1.06 7.83 12.42
CA ASN A 26 -0.63 7.51 11.06
C ASN A 26 -1.64 6.58 10.35
N ALA A 27 -2.19 5.58 11.03
CA ALA A 27 -3.18 4.65 10.47
C ALA A 27 -4.49 5.36 10.09
N LEU A 28 -5.01 6.22 10.98
CA LEU A 28 -6.24 7.00 10.72
C LEU A 28 -6.05 7.96 9.54
N ALA A 29 -4.96 8.73 9.53
CA ALA A 29 -4.66 9.66 8.45
C ALA A 29 -4.48 8.94 7.11
N THR A 30 -3.75 7.82 7.09
CA THR A 30 -3.55 7.01 5.89
C THR A 30 -4.88 6.45 5.36
N GLY A 31 -5.71 5.87 6.23
CA GLY A 31 -7.03 5.36 5.85
C GLY A 31 -7.92 6.45 5.25
N ALA A 32 -8.00 7.61 5.90
CA ALA A 32 -8.79 8.75 5.44
C ALA A 32 -8.31 9.28 4.07
N VAL A 33 -6.99 9.43 3.89
CA VAL A 33 -6.42 9.88 2.61
C VAL A 33 -6.68 8.85 1.51
N LEU A 34 -6.59 7.54 1.79
CA LEU A 34 -6.93 6.51 0.81
C LEU A 34 -8.39 6.59 0.37
N VAL A 35 -9.33 6.75 1.31
CA VAL A 35 -10.75 6.99 0.95
C VAL A 35 -10.87 8.16 0.00
N ALA A 36 -10.26 9.30 0.33
CA ALA A 36 -10.35 10.51 -0.47
C ALA A 36 -9.77 10.33 -1.88
N ILE A 37 -8.52 9.85 -2.00
CA ILE A 37 -7.88 9.76 -3.32
C ILE A 37 -8.49 8.68 -4.22
N ILE A 38 -8.93 7.55 -3.65
CA ILE A 38 -9.62 6.52 -4.43
C ILE A 38 -10.99 7.04 -4.89
N SER A 39 -11.70 7.81 -4.07
CA SER A 39 -12.97 8.43 -4.46
C SER A 39 -12.80 9.45 -5.57
N ILE A 40 -11.74 10.27 -5.53
CA ILE A 40 -11.47 11.32 -6.52
C ILE A 40 -11.03 10.71 -7.85
N PHE A 41 -10.10 9.76 -7.82
CA PHE A 41 -9.44 9.26 -9.02
C PHE A 41 -10.00 7.92 -9.51
N GLY A 42 -10.98 7.34 -8.82
CA GLY A 42 -11.53 6.02 -9.14
C GLY A 42 -12.08 5.88 -10.55
N THR A 43 -12.53 6.99 -11.17
CA THR A 43 -13.02 7.03 -12.55
C THR A 43 -11.90 7.05 -13.61
N ILE A 44 -10.67 7.44 -13.20
CA ILE A 44 -9.50 7.54 -14.10
C ILE A 44 -8.62 6.29 -13.91
N SER A 45 -8.01 6.18 -12.76
CA SER A 45 -7.24 5.03 -12.29
C SER A 45 -7.06 5.15 -10.79
N ALA A 46 -7.40 4.12 -10.04
CA ALA A 46 -7.26 4.09 -8.57
C ALA A 46 -6.37 2.95 -8.08
N ASP A 47 -5.56 2.35 -8.95
CA ASP A 47 -4.71 1.24 -8.54
C ASP A 47 -3.69 1.68 -7.48
N PHE A 48 -3.02 2.81 -7.67
CA PHE A 48 -2.00 3.43 -6.78
C PHE A 48 -1.00 2.45 -6.15
N ASN A 49 -0.93 1.21 -6.70
CA ASN A 49 -0.25 0.10 -6.07
C ASN A 49 0.16 -0.93 -7.13
N PRO A 50 1.46 -1.20 -7.33
CA PRO A 50 1.92 -2.21 -8.26
C PRO A 50 1.34 -3.61 -8.01
N ALA A 51 1.11 -4.02 -6.75
CA ALA A 51 0.51 -5.31 -6.44
C ALA A 51 -0.95 -5.38 -6.95
N VAL A 52 -1.72 -4.31 -6.80
CA VAL A 52 -3.10 -4.22 -7.34
C VAL A 52 -3.06 -4.22 -8.87
N THR A 53 -2.15 -3.47 -9.50
CA THR A 53 -2.00 -3.43 -10.96
C THR A 53 -1.65 -4.81 -11.54
N VAL A 54 -0.70 -5.52 -10.93
CA VAL A 54 -0.33 -6.88 -11.32
C VAL A 54 -1.48 -7.85 -11.08
N GLY A 55 -2.16 -7.76 -9.94
CA GLY A 55 -3.35 -8.55 -9.64
C GLY A 55 -4.47 -8.34 -10.67
N ALA A 56 -4.72 -7.08 -11.07
CA ALA A 56 -5.70 -6.73 -12.10
C ALA A 56 -5.35 -7.36 -13.46
N TRP A 57 -4.06 -7.32 -13.82
CA TRP A 57 -3.59 -7.99 -15.05
C TRP A 57 -3.79 -9.51 -14.98
N LEU A 58 -3.35 -10.15 -13.91
CA LEU A 58 -3.48 -11.60 -13.73
C LEU A 58 -4.95 -12.06 -13.69
N LEU A 59 -5.88 -11.20 -13.27
CA LEU A 59 -7.32 -11.46 -13.26
C LEU A 59 -8.04 -11.06 -14.54
N GLY A 60 -7.31 -10.55 -15.55
CA GLY A 60 -7.88 -10.16 -16.85
C GLY A 60 -8.58 -8.80 -16.89
N HIS A 61 -8.42 -7.98 -15.84
CA HIS A 61 -9.01 -6.63 -15.78
C HIS A 61 -8.12 -5.55 -16.42
N ARG A 62 -6.86 -5.88 -16.76
CA ARG A 62 -5.90 -4.98 -17.44
C ARG A 62 -5.09 -5.70 -18.48
N SER A 63 -4.69 -4.95 -19.52
CA SER A 63 -3.71 -5.43 -20.51
C SER A 63 -2.30 -5.48 -19.89
N GLY A 64 -1.51 -6.50 -20.23
CA GLY A 64 -0.11 -6.59 -19.80
C GLY A 64 0.75 -5.41 -20.27
N ARG A 65 0.38 -4.77 -21.37
CA ARG A 65 1.08 -3.57 -21.89
C ARG A 65 0.94 -2.34 -20.97
N GLU A 66 -0.12 -2.29 -20.16
CA GLU A 66 -0.37 -1.19 -19.22
C GLU A 66 0.40 -1.34 -17.91
N VAL A 67 0.85 -2.57 -17.56
CA VAL A 67 1.45 -2.84 -16.24
C VAL A 67 2.73 -2.03 -16.02
N ALA A 68 3.68 -2.11 -16.94
CA ALA A 68 4.98 -1.45 -16.77
C ALA A 68 4.87 0.07 -16.68
N PRO A 69 4.14 0.79 -17.58
CA PRO A 69 4.00 2.25 -17.45
C PRO A 69 3.24 2.66 -16.19
N LEU A 70 2.22 1.91 -15.76
CA LEU A 70 1.50 2.20 -14.52
C LEU A 70 2.40 2.01 -13.29
N VAL A 71 3.13 0.91 -13.21
CA VAL A 71 4.08 0.67 -12.11
C VAL A 71 5.15 1.76 -12.06
N ALA A 72 5.71 2.16 -13.20
CA ALA A 72 6.69 3.22 -13.26
C ALA A 72 6.14 4.55 -12.72
N THR A 73 4.94 4.96 -13.17
CA THR A 73 4.30 6.19 -12.69
C THR A 73 3.93 6.13 -11.20
N GLN A 74 3.52 4.97 -10.70
CA GLN A 74 3.24 4.75 -9.28
C GLN A 74 4.50 4.91 -8.43
N VAL A 75 5.63 4.33 -8.86
CA VAL A 75 6.90 4.45 -8.12
C VAL A 75 7.39 5.90 -8.14
N VAL A 76 7.43 6.54 -9.32
CA VAL A 76 7.86 7.95 -9.45
C VAL A 76 6.97 8.87 -8.62
N GLY A 77 5.65 8.72 -8.73
CA GLY A 77 4.69 9.51 -7.95
C GLY A 77 4.79 9.26 -6.43
N ALA A 78 5.07 8.02 -6.02
CA ALA A 78 5.31 7.69 -4.62
C ALA A 78 6.57 8.37 -4.09
N CYS A 79 7.70 8.27 -4.81
CA CYS A 79 8.95 8.94 -4.44
C CYS A 79 8.78 10.47 -4.36
N ALA A 80 8.16 11.07 -5.38
CA ALA A 80 7.86 12.51 -5.37
C ALA A 80 6.98 12.90 -4.17
N GLY A 81 5.98 12.07 -3.84
CA GLY A 81 5.13 12.29 -2.66
C GLY A 81 5.88 12.23 -1.34
N THR A 82 6.90 11.35 -1.21
CA THR A 82 7.77 11.30 -0.03
C THR A 82 8.65 12.56 0.05
N VAL A 83 9.26 12.98 -1.06
CA VAL A 83 10.04 14.22 -1.11
C VAL A 83 9.21 15.43 -0.68
N VAL A 84 7.99 15.57 -1.21
CA VAL A 84 7.09 16.66 -0.81
C VAL A 84 6.75 16.58 0.68
N ALA A 85 6.49 15.38 1.22
CA ALA A 85 6.24 15.22 2.64
C ALA A 85 7.43 15.68 3.48
N ASN A 86 8.65 15.24 3.17
CA ASN A 86 9.85 15.68 3.87
C ASN A 86 9.99 17.21 3.86
N LEU A 87 9.86 17.83 2.69
CA LEU A 87 9.97 19.29 2.53
C LEU A 87 8.90 20.05 3.32
N MET A 88 7.66 19.56 3.37
CA MET A 88 6.57 20.17 4.16
C MET A 88 6.87 20.20 5.66
N PHE A 89 7.75 19.34 6.14
CA PHE A 89 8.13 19.25 7.53
C PHE A 89 9.54 19.77 7.82
N ASP A 90 10.14 20.49 6.86
CA ASP A 90 11.51 21.06 6.97
C ASP A 90 12.56 19.98 7.24
N LEU A 91 12.43 18.84 6.54
CA LEU A 91 13.39 17.74 6.53
C LEU A 91 14.19 17.75 5.21
N PRO A 92 15.35 17.07 5.16
CA PRO A 92 16.05 16.84 3.90
C PRO A 92 15.12 16.21 2.86
N TRP A 93 15.18 16.69 1.62
CA TRP A 93 14.32 16.22 0.52
C TRP A 93 14.40 14.71 0.31
N VAL A 94 15.57 14.10 0.54
CA VAL A 94 15.79 12.65 0.61
C VAL A 94 16.75 12.37 1.76
N GLU A 95 16.35 11.45 2.62
CA GLU A 95 17.18 10.89 3.68
C GLU A 95 16.86 9.40 3.78
N PHE A 96 17.86 8.55 3.48
CA PHE A 96 17.63 7.11 3.50
C PHE A 96 17.35 6.60 4.90
N SER A 97 16.26 5.87 5.04
CA SER A 97 15.84 5.34 6.33
C SER A 97 16.80 4.29 6.89
N HIS A 98 17.08 4.38 8.16
CA HIS A 98 17.86 3.42 8.94
C HIS A 98 16.94 2.40 9.66
N LYS A 99 15.64 2.49 9.46
CA LYS A 99 14.66 1.63 10.15
C LYS A 99 14.63 0.24 9.51
N ALA A 100 15.43 -0.67 10.06
CA ALA A 100 15.47 -2.06 9.62
C ALA A 100 14.13 -2.74 9.83
N ARG A 101 13.61 -3.39 8.77
CA ARG A 101 12.38 -4.19 8.78
C ARG A 101 12.65 -5.57 8.16
N SER A 102 13.24 -6.45 8.97
CA SER A 102 13.67 -7.77 8.53
C SER A 102 13.19 -8.85 9.49
N GLY A 103 12.79 -9.99 8.96
CA GLY A 103 12.36 -11.15 9.73
C GLY A 103 11.13 -11.85 9.17
N GLY A 104 11.05 -13.16 9.36
CA GLY A 104 9.99 -14.00 8.79
C GLY A 104 8.57 -13.56 9.17
N HIS A 105 8.38 -13.02 10.38
CA HIS A 105 7.10 -12.50 10.85
C HIS A 105 6.66 -11.24 10.07
N LEU A 106 7.60 -10.34 9.74
CA LEU A 106 7.32 -9.15 8.93
C LEU A 106 7.02 -9.52 7.48
N TRP A 107 7.74 -10.49 6.95
CA TRP A 107 7.54 -11.01 5.60
C TRP A 107 6.18 -11.68 5.44
N LEU A 108 5.82 -12.55 6.41
CA LEU A 108 4.47 -13.14 6.45
C LEU A 108 3.38 -12.08 6.55
N ALA A 109 3.62 -11.04 7.36
CA ALA A 109 2.68 -9.92 7.51
C ALA A 109 2.43 -9.20 6.18
N GLU A 110 3.45 -8.99 5.34
CA GLU A 110 3.29 -8.39 4.01
C GLU A 110 2.50 -9.30 3.05
N VAL A 111 2.69 -10.63 3.11
CA VAL A 111 1.86 -11.57 2.35
C VAL A 111 0.40 -11.44 2.77
N VAL A 112 0.11 -11.47 4.07
CA VAL A 112 -1.25 -11.38 4.61
C VAL A 112 -1.90 -10.03 4.29
N ALA A 113 -1.17 -8.93 4.47
CA ALA A 113 -1.66 -7.58 4.20
C ALA A 113 -2.01 -7.39 2.71
N THR A 114 -1.14 -7.87 1.81
CA THR A 114 -1.36 -7.75 0.37
C THR A 114 -2.47 -8.68 -0.12
N LEU A 115 -2.48 -9.92 0.36
CA LEU A 115 -3.57 -10.87 0.10
C LEU A 115 -4.93 -10.25 0.46
N GLY A 116 -5.09 -9.76 1.67
CA GLY A 116 -6.36 -9.20 2.13
C GLY A 116 -6.76 -7.94 1.36
N LEU A 117 -5.79 -7.05 1.03
CA LEU A 117 -6.06 -5.88 0.20
C LEU A 117 -6.63 -6.28 -1.17
N LEU A 118 -6.02 -7.23 -1.86
CA LEU A 118 -6.48 -7.67 -3.17
C LEU A 118 -7.83 -8.39 -3.08
N LEU A 119 -8.05 -9.19 -2.04
CA LEU A 119 -9.36 -9.81 -1.79
C LEU A 119 -10.44 -8.74 -1.62
N VAL A 120 -10.19 -7.70 -0.83
CA VAL A 120 -11.13 -6.58 -0.65
C VAL A 120 -11.47 -5.93 -1.99
N VAL A 121 -10.47 -5.52 -2.75
CA VAL A 121 -10.67 -4.80 -4.02
C VAL A 121 -11.40 -5.67 -5.04
N PHE A 122 -10.85 -6.85 -5.32
CA PHE A 122 -11.34 -7.65 -6.45
C PHE A 122 -12.61 -8.44 -6.16
N SER A 123 -12.89 -8.80 -4.89
CA SER A 123 -14.20 -9.37 -4.55
C SER A 123 -15.33 -8.37 -4.77
N LEU A 124 -15.11 -7.11 -4.37
CA LEU A 124 -16.10 -6.04 -4.59
C LEU A 124 -16.27 -5.74 -6.09
N MET A 125 -15.17 -5.77 -6.85
CA MET A 125 -15.25 -5.61 -8.31
C MET A 125 -16.02 -6.75 -8.97
N ARG A 126 -15.74 -8.01 -8.60
CA ARG A 126 -16.39 -9.23 -9.14
C ARG A 126 -17.88 -9.30 -8.82
N THR A 127 -18.27 -8.80 -7.65
CA THR A 127 -19.69 -8.76 -7.23
C THR A 127 -20.44 -7.51 -7.70
N GLY A 128 -19.81 -6.67 -8.54
CA GLY A 128 -20.39 -5.42 -9.04
C GLY A 128 -20.52 -4.29 -8.02
N ARG A 129 -20.03 -4.49 -6.79
CA ARG A 129 -20.14 -3.56 -5.66
C ARG A 129 -18.96 -2.57 -5.64
N ARG A 130 -18.86 -1.70 -6.63
CA ARG A 130 -17.70 -0.78 -6.75
C ARG A 130 -17.77 0.45 -5.83
N THR A 131 -18.96 0.94 -5.53
CA THR A 131 -19.18 2.16 -4.73
C THR A 131 -18.49 2.12 -3.35
N PRO A 132 -18.51 1.02 -2.56
CA PRO A 132 -17.86 0.99 -1.26
C PRO A 132 -16.34 0.80 -1.32
N ILE A 133 -15.72 0.53 -2.48
CA ILE A 133 -14.28 0.22 -2.58
C ILE A 133 -13.40 1.27 -1.85
N PRO A 134 -13.57 2.59 -2.04
CA PRO A 134 -12.73 3.58 -1.36
C PRO A 134 -12.76 3.42 0.16
N TRP A 135 -13.95 3.27 0.71
CA TRP A 135 -14.17 3.13 2.16
C TRP A 135 -13.59 1.84 2.70
N VAL A 136 -13.88 0.72 2.03
CA VAL A 136 -13.44 -0.60 2.50
C VAL A 136 -11.92 -0.73 2.40
N VAL A 137 -11.30 -0.18 1.36
CA VAL A 137 -9.83 -0.14 1.23
C VAL A 137 -9.21 0.72 2.33
N GLY A 138 -9.73 1.92 2.56
CA GLY A 138 -9.20 2.81 3.61
C GLY A 138 -9.32 2.20 5.00
N VAL A 139 -10.47 1.62 5.34
CA VAL A 139 -10.70 0.93 6.61
C VAL A 139 -9.82 -0.32 6.73
N TYR A 140 -9.70 -1.13 5.65
CA TYR A 140 -8.84 -2.30 5.65
C TYR A 140 -7.38 -1.93 5.94
N ILE A 141 -6.82 -0.95 5.24
CA ILE A 141 -5.43 -0.52 5.44
C ILE A 141 -5.24 0.07 6.85
N GLY A 142 -6.17 0.90 7.32
CA GLY A 142 -6.14 1.42 8.69
C GLY A 142 -6.12 0.31 9.75
N GLY A 143 -6.95 -0.73 9.58
CA GLY A 143 -6.94 -1.92 10.41
C GLY A 143 -5.65 -2.73 10.28
N ALA A 144 -5.14 -2.88 9.05
CA ALA A 144 -3.94 -3.67 8.76
C ALA A 144 -2.67 -3.08 9.40
N TYR A 145 -2.61 -1.78 9.64
CA TYR A 145 -1.55 -1.17 10.45
C TYR A 145 -1.42 -1.81 11.84
N TYR A 146 -2.52 -2.33 12.39
CA TYR A 146 -2.57 -2.91 13.72
C TYR A 146 -2.52 -4.42 13.77
N PHE A 147 -3.18 -5.12 12.82
CA PHE A 147 -3.18 -6.59 12.88
C PHE A 147 -1.99 -7.22 12.15
N THR A 148 -1.15 -6.44 11.46
CA THR A 148 0.07 -6.94 10.83
C THR A 148 1.31 -6.36 11.51
N SER A 149 2.30 -7.22 11.79
CA SER A 149 3.55 -6.79 12.44
C SER A 149 4.41 -5.87 11.57
N SER A 150 4.21 -5.87 10.24
CA SER A 150 4.88 -4.98 9.29
C SER A 150 4.29 -3.57 9.24
N THR A 151 3.13 -3.34 9.87
CA THR A 151 2.29 -2.14 9.68
C THR A 151 1.76 -1.98 8.26
N SER A 152 1.60 -3.10 7.52
CA SER A 152 0.92 -3.19 6.23
C SER A 152 1.39 -2.19 5.18
N PHE A 153 2.56 -2.42 4.60
CA PHE A 153 2.95 -1.67 3.40
C PHE A 153 2.07 -2.08 2.21
N ALA A 154 1.96 -3.40 2.00
CA ALA A 154 1.07 -4.01 1.00
C ALA A 154 1.15 -3.38 -0.40
N ASN A 155 2.27 -2.71 -0.73
CA ASN A 155 2.42 -1.88 -1.93
C ASN A 155 3.90 -1.69 -2.27
N PRO A 156 4.40 -2.24 -3.39
CA PRO A 156 5.80 -2.10 -3.80
C PRO A 156 6.25 -0.64 -4.00
N ALA A 157 5.40 0.23 -4.55
CA ALA A 157 5.73 1.64 -4.75
C ALA A 157 5.87 2.40 -3.42
N VAL A 158 4.98 2.11 -2.47
CA VAL A 158 5.07 2.61 -1.09
C VAL A 158 6.35 2.12 -0.42
N THR A 159 6.70 0.85 -0.60
CA THR A 159 7.90 0.25 -0.03
C THR A 159 9.17 0.95 -0.52
N VAL A 160 9.31 1.16 -1.83
CA VAL A 160 10.43 1.91 -2.40
C VAL A 160 10.47 3.35 -1.88
N ALA A 161 9.36 4.06 -1.93
CA ALA A 161 9.31 5.47 -1.60
C ALA A 161 9.56 5.77 -0.11
N ARG A 162 9.09 4.88 0.79
CA ARG A 162 9.33 5.02 2.23
C ARG A 162 10.79 4.83 2.63
N SER A 163 11.64 4.27 1.76
CA SER A 163 13.09 4.21 2.00
C SER A 163 13.79 5.57 1.87
N LEU A 164 13.11 6.58 1.32
CA LEU A 164 13.63 7.94 1.11
C LEU A 164 13.33 8.90 2.26
N SER A 165 12.82 8.41 3.40
CA SER A 165 12.48 9.23 4.56
C SER A 165 12.84 8.48 5.84
N ASP A 166 13.80 9.01 6.61
CA ASP A 166 14.20 8.44 7.91
C ASP A 166 13.29 8.95 9.03
N THR A 167 12.06 8.45 9.05
CA THR A 167 10.99 8.84 9.95
C THR A 167 10.21 7.62 10.42
N PHE A 168 9.19 7.82 11.27
CA PHE A 168 8.30 6.76 11.74
C PHE A 168 7.85 5.82 10.61
N ALA A 169 7.53 6.41 9.45
CA ALA A 169 7.05 5.66 8.31
C ALA A 169 8.15 4.92 7.52
N GLY A 170 9.43 5.14 7.82
CA GLY A 170 10.57 4.67 7.04
C GLY A 170 10.76 3.15 6.98
N ILE A 171 11.55 2.74 6.00
CA ILE A 171 12.10 1.38 5.86
C ILE A 171 13.52 1.49 5.31
N GLU A 172 14.47 0.79 5.92
CA GLU A 172 15.83 0.71 5.41
C GLU A 172 15.85 0.15 3.98
N PRO A 173 16.62 0.77 3.04
CA PRO A 173 16.68 0.31 1.64
C PRO A 173 17.02 -1.18 1.49
N SER A 174 17.85 -1.73 2.37
CA SER A 174 18.23 -3.16 2.37
C SER A 174 17.06 -4.09 2.71
N SER A 175 16.07 -3.60 3.44
CA SER A 175 14.86 -4.36 3.83
C SER A 175 13.76 -4.34 2.74
N ALA A 176 13.76 -3.32 1.88
CA ALA A 176 12.71 -3.10 0.89
C ALA A 176 12.54 -4.25 -0.15
N PRO A 177 13.62 -4.84 -0.70
CA PRO A 177 13.46 -5.91 -1.70
C PRO A 177 12.64 -7.09 -1.20
N MET A 178 12.87 -7.53 0.05
CA MET A 178 12.16 -8.68 0.59
C MET A 178 10.68 -8.40 0.86
N PHE A 179 10.35 -7.17 1.29
CA PHE A 179 8.96 -6.73 1.39
C PHE A 179 8.25 -6.80 0.02
N ILE A 180 8.89 -6.30 -1.04
CA ILE A 180 8.35 -6.34 -2.40
C ILE A 180 8.11 -7.78 -2.86
N VAL A 181 9.08 -8.68 -2.62
CA VAL A 181 8.93 -10.10 -2.96
C VAL A 181 7.71 -10.70 -2.25
N MET A 182 7.54 -10.44 -0.95
CA MET A 182 6.42 -10.97 -0.17
C MET A 182 5.07 -10.37 -0.59
N GLN A 183 5.05 -9.11 -1.01
CA GLN A 183 3.86 -8.47 -1.59
C GLN A 183 3.46 -9.14 -2.92
N ILE A 184 4.43 -9.50 -3.76
CA ILE A 184 4.15 -10.24 -5.01
C ILE A 184 3.68 -11.67 -4.71
N VAL A 185 4.24 -12.34 -3.71
CA VAL A 185 3.73 -13.64 -3.23
C VAL A 185 2.28 -13.50 -2.76
N GLY A 186 1.98 -12.50 -1.93
CA GLY A 186 0.63 -12.19 -1.48
C GLY A 186 -0.35 -11.93 -2.64
N THR A 187 0.12 -11.23 -3.68
CA THR A 187 -0.64 -11.02 -4.93
C THR A 187 -0.98 -12.35 -5.62
N GLY A 188 0.01 -13.23 -5.77
CA GLY A 188 -0.20 -14.55 -6.39
C GLY A 188 -1.21 -15.40 -5.61
N VAL A 189 -1.09 -15.45 -4.28
CA VAL A 189 -2.05 -16.15 -3.42
C VAL A 189 -3.45 -15.55 -3.55
N ALA A 190 -3.58 -14.22 -3.54
CA ALA A 190 -4.86 -13.53 -3.72
C ALA A 190 -5.53 -13.89 -5.04
N VAL A 191 -4.78 -13.90 -6.14
CA VAL A 191 -5.29 -14.29 -7.47
C VAL A 191 -5.80 -15.74 -7.47
N GLY A 192 -5.07 -16.66 -6.83
CA GLY A 192 -5.50 -18.05 -6.69
C GLY A 192 -6.82 -18.17 -5.91
N VAL A 193 -6.90 -17.51 -4.75
CA VAL A 193 -8.11 -17.49 -3.92
C VAL A 193 -9.29 -16.86 -4.65
N LEU A 194 -9.08 -15.73 -5.34
CA LEU A 194 -10.15 -15.05 -6.10
C LEU A 194 -10.68 -15.89 -7.25
N ARG A 195 -9.81 -16.61 -7.96
CA ARG A 195 -10.24 -17.53 -9.03
C ARG A 195 -11.05 -18.70 -8.49
N PHE A 196 -10.70 -19.20 -7.30
CA PHE A 196 -11.42 -20.26 -6.64
C PHE A 196 -12.79 -19.81 -6.12
N LEU A 197 -12.86 -18.65 -5.45
CA LEU A 197 -14.10 -18.13 -4.85
C LEU A 197 -15.07 -17.53 -5.88
N PHE A 198 -14.53 -16.97 -6.96
CA PHE A 198 -15.29 -16.28 -8.02
C PHE A 198 -14.87 -16.83 -9.38
N PRO A 199 -15.20 -18.09 -9.71
CA PRO A 199 -14.87 -18.65 -11.02
C PRO A 199 -15.54 -17.80 -12.12
N VAL A 200 -14.82 -17.59 -13.23
CA VAL A 200 -15.40 -17.03 -14.44
C VAL A 200 -16.25 -18.14 -15.03
N GLU A 201 -17.56 -17.95 -15.14
CA GLU A 201 -18.41 -18.87 -15.90
C GLU A 201 -17.88 -18.92 -17.33
N ALA A 202 -17.59 -20.12 -17.81
CA ALA A 202 -17.26 -20.31 -19.22
C ALA A 202 -18.52 -19.89 -19.99
N GLU A 203 -18.39 -18.88 -20.86
CA GLU A 203 -19.44 -18.54 -21.80
C GLU A 203 -19.73 -19.81 -22.62
N SER A 204 -20.90 -20.40 -22.37
CA SER A 204 -21.44 -21.57 -23.08
C SER A 204 -22.02 -21.18 -24.42
#